data_d318f9af06cf44ca2d8a78e0011a2212
#
_entry.id   d318f9af06cf44ca2d8a78e0011a2212
#
_cell.length_a   1.000
_cell.length_b   1.000
_cell.length_c   1.000
_cell.angle_alpha   90.00
_cell.angle_beta   90.00
_cell.angle_gamma   90.00
#
_symmetry.space_group_name_H-M   'P 1'
#
loop_
_entity.id
_entity.type
_entity.pdbx_description
1 polymer ?
#
loop_
_entity_poly.entity_id
_entity_poly.type
_entity_poly.pdbx_seq_one_letter_code
_entity_poly.pdbx_strand_id
1 'polypeptide(L)'
;LMLGNYFYHEIVRKTVIAFGTLFNDIHVRHDDGAGNVISEIKVPIAYGPRQKFLARIQQQPELNKATQITLPRMSFEITNISYDSTRKAGITQTFKAKDLNNDKMKKVFMPVPYNLGFDLNILVKLQDDGLQILEQILPFFQPSFNISIDLVKSIGEKRDIPMVLQNIAQSDDYEGDFVTRRALIYTLSFTAKTFFFNHIADTPEGLIKKVQLDYYSNTNTQTASRVQRYTVVPKAKKDYNEDNVIDTQDDALICLLYTSPSPRDRPYLV
;
A
#
# COMPACT_ATOMS: atom_id res chain seq x y z
N LEU A 1 25.12 -14.24 4.48
CA LEU A 1 23.89 -15.03 4.33
C LEU A 1 22.71 -14.06 4.18
N MET A 2 22.10 -14.01 2.98
CA MET A 2 20.99 -13.09 2.68
C MET A 2 19.70 -13.42 3.43
N LEU A 3 19.56 -14.61 3.97
CA LEU A 3 18.33 -15.10 4.62
C LEU A 3 18.41 -15.22 6.15
N GLY A 4 19.43 -14.62 6.78
CA GLY A 4 19.65 -14.75 8.22
C GLY A 4 19.14 -13.61 9.09
N ASN A 5 18.75 -12.47 8.52
CA ASN A 5 18.27 -11.31 9.25
C ASN A 5 16.74 -11.27 9.25
N TYR A 6 16.14 -11.19 10.43
CA TYR A 6 14.70 -10.99 10.54
C TYR A 6 14.33 -9.56 10.15
N PHE A 7 13.36 -9.44 9.25
CA PHE A 7 12.71 -8.17 8.91
C PHE A 7 11.24 -8.42 8.54
N TYR A 8 10.38 -7.46 8.86
CA TYR A 8 8.95 -7.54 8.54
C TYR A 8 8.39 -6.14 8.34
N HIS A 9 8.02 -5.81 7.10
CA HIS A 9 7.49 -4.49 6.71
C HIS A 9 5.96 -4.43 6.70
N GLU A 10 5.31 -5.55 7.00
CA GLU A 10 3.84 -5.70 7.02
C GLU A 10 3.15 -5.39 5.67
N ILE A 11 3.85 -5.50 4.55
CA ILE A 11 3.35 -5.06 3.24
C ILE A 11 2.07 -5.80 2.85
N VAL A 12 2.07 -7.13 2.97
CA VAL A 12 0.88 -7.95 2.67
C VAL A 12 -0.28 -7.56 3.58
N ARG A 13 -0.03 -7.45 4.89
CA ARG A 13 -1.05 -7.07 5.88
C ARG A 13 -1.65 -5.71 5.57
N LYS A 14 -0.82 -4.70 5.27
CA LYS A 14 -1.28 -3.36 4.89
C LYS A 14 -2.12 -3.37 3.62
N THR A 15 -1.71 -4.16 2.62
CA THR A 15 -2.45 -4.30 1.36
C THR A 15 -3.81 -4.96 1.59
N VAL A 16 -3.88 -6.01 2.44
CA VAL A 16 -5.15 -6.65 2.84
C VAL A 16 -6.07 -5.68 3.55
N ILE A 17 -5.55 -4.91 4.50
CA ILE A 17 -6.34 -3.91 5.24
C ILE A 17 -6.85 -2.84 4.27
N ALA A 18 -5.99 -2.32 3.40
CA ALA A 18 -6.36 -1.32 2.41
C ALA A 18 -7.45 -1.83 1.46
N PHE A 19 -7.34 -3.09 0.98
CA PHE A 19 -8.36 -3.71 0.16
C PHE A 19 -9.71 -3.82 0.89
N GLY A 20 -9.71 -4.32 2.14
CA GLY A 20 -10.94 -4.42 2.92
C GLY A 20 -11.59 -3.07 3.23
N THR A 21 -10.77 -2.03 3.40
CA THR A 21 -11.27 -0.66 3.67
C THR A 21 -12.02 -0.07 2.48
N LEU A 22 -11.64 -0.43 1.23
CA LEU A 22 -12.32 0.06 0.03
C LEU A 22 -13.80 -0.30 -0.02
N PHE A 23 -14.15 -1.47 0.50
CA PHE A 23 -15.51 -2.01 0.40
C PHE A 23 -16.29 -1.97 1.73
N ASN A 24 -15.78 -1.25 2.72
CA ASN A 24 -16.36 -1.25 4.07
C ASN A 24 -17.58 -0.33 4.24
N ASP A 25 -17.92 0.45 3.24
CA ASP A 25 -19.00 1.45 3.33
C ASP A 25 -20.05 1.30 2.23
N ILE A 26 -20.37 0.06 1.87
CA ILE A 26 -21.39 -0.27 0.89
C ILE A 26 -22.72 -0.49 1.60
N HIS A 27 -23.79 0.12 1.08
CA HIS A 27 -25.13 0.05 1.61
C HIS A 27 -26.13 -0.48 0.56
N VAL A 28 -27.10 -1.23 1.01
CA VAL A 28 -28.25 -1.67 0.22
C VAL A 28 -29.49 -0.97 0.73
N ARG A 29 -30.31 -0.43 -0.16
CA ARG A 29 -31.57 0.26 0.15
C ARG A 29 -32.75 -0.47 -0.46
N HIS A 30 -33.84 -0.53 0.31
CA HIS A 30 -35.13 -1.02 -0.16
C HIS A 30 -36.15 0.11 -0.08
N ASP A 31 -36.85 0.35 -1.19
CA ASP A 31 -37.86 1.39 -1.32
C ASP A 31 -39.25 0.80 -1.39
N ASP A 32 -40.30 1.57 -1.05
CA ASP A 32 -41.70 1.13 -1.10
C ASP A 32 -42.36 1.29 -2.48
N GLY A 33 -41.57 1.53 -3.55
CA GLY A 33 -42.07 1.80 -4.91
C GLY A 33 -42.62 3.20 -5.10
N ALA A 34 -42.83 3.98 -4.03
CA ALA A 34 -43.21 5.39 -4.09
C ALA A 34 -42.01 6.33 -3.89
N GLY A 35 -40.82 5.76 -3.79
CA GLY A 35 -39.55 6.50 -3.63
C GLY A 35 -39.16 6.79 -2.18
N ASN A 36 -39.91 6.26 -1.20
CA ASN A 36 -39.53 6.36 0.20
C ASN A 36 -38.64 5.19 0.61
N VAL A 37 -37.51 5.45 1.26
CA VAL A 37 -36.61 4.41 1.76
C VAL A 37 -37.24 3.73 2.96
N ILE A 38 -37.53 2.43 2.86
CA ILE A 38 -38.06 1.61 3.95
C ILE A 38 -36.92 1.14 4.85
N SER A 39 -35.84 0.68 4.27
CA SER A 39 -34.65 0.19 5.02
C SER A 39 -33.37 0.46 4.29
N GLU A 40 -32.34 0.78 5.06
CA GLU A 40 -30.96 0.91 4.60
C GLU A 40 -30.09 -0.02 5.43
N ILE A 41 -29.36 -0.91 4.78
CA ILE A 41 -28.55 -1.93 5.44
C ILE A 41 -27.10 -1.75 4.98
N LYS A 42 -26.18 -1.49 5.93
CA LYS A 42 -24.74 -1.53 5.66
C LYS A 42 -24.32 -2.99 5.47
N VAL A 43 -23.66 -3.28 4.35
CA VAL A 43 -23.19 -4.62 4.03
C VAL A 43 -21.89 -4.92 4.78
N PRO A 44 -21.88 -5.88 5.72
CA PRO A 44 -20.67 -6.20 6.47
C PRO A 44 -19.67 -6.95 5.58
N ILE A 45 -18.39 -6.58 5.71
CA ILE A 45 -17.28 -7.25 5.04
C ILE A 45 -16.38 -7.95 6.05
N ALA A 46 -15.85 -9.13 5.69
CA ALA A 46 -14.91 -9.86 6.54
C ALA A 46 -13.85 -10.57 5.70
N TYR A 47 -12.61 -10.66 6.24
CA TYR A 47 -11.56 -11.47 5.65
C TYR A 47 -11.78 -12.95 5.95
N GLY A 48 -11.81 -13.76 4.90
CA GLY A 48 -11.88 -15.21 5.01
C GLY A 48 -12.45 -15.88 3.76
N PRO A 49 -12.18 -17.18 3.61
CA PRO A 49 -12.60 -17.95 2.46
C PRO A 49 -14.13 -18.02 2.35
N ARG A 50 -14.62 -17.96 1.11
CA ARG A 50 -16.04 -18.08 0.76
C ARG A 50 -16.71 -19.26 1.45
N GLN A 51 -16.05 -20.40 1.44
CA GLN A 51 -16.56 -21.67 1.99
C GLN A 51 -16.88 -21.58 3.49
N LYS A 52 -16.10 -20.83 4.26
CA LYS A 52 -16.35 -20.60 5.69
C LYS A 52 -17.68 -19.90 5.94
N PHE A 53 -18.06 -18.97 5.08
CA PHE A 53 -19.31 -18.24 5.20
C PHE A 53 -20.48 -19.06 4.71
N LEU A 54 -20.32 -19.82 3.62
CA LEU A 54 -21.34 -20.76 3.14
C LEU A 54 -21.65 -21.85 4.17
N ALA A 55 -20.64 -22.48 4.74
CA ALA A 55 -20.82 -23.48 5.79
C ALA A 55 -21.60 -22.93 7.01
N ARG A 56 -21.39 -21.66 7.36
CA ARG A 56 -22.15 -21.02 8.44
C ARG A 56 -23.60 -20.66 8.07
N ILE A 57 -23.89 -20.45 6.78
CA ILE A 57 -25.26 -20.24 6.29
C ILE A 57 -26.00 -21.57 6.29
N GLN A 58 -25.32 -22.66 5.94
CA GLN A 58 -25.87 -24.02 5.88
C GLN A 58 -26.06 -24.66 7.26
N GLN A 59 -25.17 -24.38 8.23
CA GLN A 59 -25.35 -24.80 9.60
C GLN A 59 -26.58 -24.08 10.18
N GLN A 60 -27.72 -24.77 10.20
CA GLN A 60 -28.91 -24.26 10.88
C GLN A 60 -28.55 -23.98 12.34
N PRO A 61 -28.66 -22.75 12.80
CA PRO A 61 -28.56 -22.50 14.23
C PRO A 61 -29.77 -23.15 14.91
N GLU A 62 -29.53 -23.86 16.00
CA GLU A 62 -30.59 -24.19 16.96
C GLU A 62 -31.45 -22.95 17.19
N LEU A 63 -32.76 -23.07 17.08
CA LEU A 63 -33.77 -22.00 17.07
C LEU A 63 -33.63 -20.96 18.21
N ASN A 64 -32.77 -21.17 19.19
CA ASN A 64 -32.58 -20.33 20.38
C ASN A 64 -31.30 -19.51 20.44
N LYS A 65 -30.43 -19.56 19.44
CA LYS A 65 -29.20 -18.74 19.43
C LYS A 65 -29.24 -17.74 18.28
N ALA A 66 -29.27 -16.45 18.63
CA ALA A 66 -29.35 -15.29 17.73
C ALA A 66 -28.06 -15.02 16.93
N THR A 67 -27.34 -16.04 16.49
CA THR A 67 -26.14 -15.91 15.66
C THR A 67 -26.41 -16.32 14.20
N GLN A 68 -27.49 -15.76 13.61
CA GLN A 68 -27.69 -15.88 12.17
C GLN A 68 -26.73 -14.94 11.46
N ILE A 69 -25.99 -15.50 10.48
CA ILE A 69 -25.30 -14.65 9.49
C ILE A 69 -26.39 -14.06 8.62
N THR A 70 -26.57 -12.75 8.75
CA THR A 70 -27.50 -11.99 7.91
C THR A 70 -26.89 -11.77 6.53
N LEU A 71 -27.69 -11.99 5.48
CA LEU A 71 -27.41 -11.56 4.12
C LEU A 71 -28.12 -10.20 3.90
N PRO A 72 -27.56 -9.27 3.13
CA PRO A 72 -26.35 -9.34 2.32
C PRO A 72 -25.04 -9.30 3.12
N ARG A 73 -23.98 -9.93 2.59
CA ARG A 73 -22.65 -9.96 3.22
C ARG A 73 -21.55 -10.07 2.19
N MET A 74 -20.39 -9.50 2.50
CA MET A 74 -19.19 -9.62 1.69
C MET A 74 -18.08 -10.37 2.45
N SER A 75 -17.29 -11.12 1.70
CA SER A 75 -16.06 -11.75 2.20
C SER A 75 -14.95 -11.58 1.16
N PHE A 76 -13.72 -11.48 1.61
CA PHE A 76 -12.58 -11.42 0.69
C PHE A 76 -11.42 -12.24 1.21
N GLU A 77 -10.61 -12.74 0.29
CA GLU A 77 -9.42 -13.53 0.59
C GLU A 77 -8.32 -13.28 -0.44
N ILE A 78 -7.07 -13.60 -0.05
CA ILE A 78 -5.96 -13.65 -0.99
C ILE A 78 -6.01 -15.01 -1.69
N THR A 79 -6.01 -15.00 -3.01
CA THR A 79 -6.05 -16.22 -3.84
C THR A 79 -4.68 -16.64 -4.33
N ASN A 80 -3.84 -15.67 -4.73
CA ASN A 80 -2.50 -15.97 -5.20
C ASN A 80 -1.50 -14.84 -4.90
N ILE A 81 -0.21 -15.19 -4.98
CA ILE A 81 0.92 -14.26 -4.96
C ILE A 81 1.82 -14.64 -6.11
N SER A 82 1.98 -13.77 -7.10
CA SER A 82 2.79 -14.02 -8.29
C SER A 82 3.84 -12.93 -8.51
N TYR A 83 5.02 -13.32 -8.98
CA TYR A 83 6.07 -12.39 -9.35
C TYR A 83 5.74 -11.70 -10.68
N ASP A 84 5.98 -10.38 -10.75
CA ASP A 84 5.77 -9.61 -11.97
C ASP A 84 7.10 -9.27 -12.65
N SER A 85 7.46 -10.04 -13.68
CA SER A 85 8.69 -9.85 -14.43
C SER A 85 8.72 -8.57 -15.26
N THR A 86 7.56 -8.01 -15.61
CA THR A 86 7.45 -6.83 -16.48
C THR A 86 7.89 -5.55 -15.77
N ARG A 87 7.69 -5.48 -14.44
CA ARG A 87 8.07 -4.34 -13.60
C ARG A 87 9.40 -4.52 -12.89
N LYS A 88 10.18 -5.55 -13.25
CA LYS A 88 11.46 -5.86 -12.61
C LYS A 88 12.48 -4.72 -12.78
N ALA A 89 13.05 -4.27 -11.67
CA ALA A 89 14.24 -3.42 -11.66
C ALA A 89 15.53 -4.25 -11.63
N GLY A 90 16.66 -3.65 -11.96
CA GLY A 90 17.96 -4.33 -11.87
C GLY A 90 18.28 -4.77 -10.44
N ILE A 91 18.81 -5.97 -10.26
CA ILE A 91 19.11 -6.56 -8.94
C ILE A 91 20.15 -5.73 -8.15
N THR A 92 21.08 -5.09 -8.86
CA THR A 92 22.15 -4.27 -8.28
C THR A 92 21.73 -2.83 -8.02
N GLN A 93 20.57 -2.42 -8.52
CA GLN A 93 20.10 -1.05 -8.33
C GLN A 93 19.72 -0.80 -6.87
N THR A 94 20.20 0.30 -6.35
CA THR A 94 19.92 0.75 -4.99
C THR A 94 19.59 2.23 -5.01
N PHE A 95 18.78 2.67 -4.07
CA PHE A 95 18.55 4.07 -3.81
C PHE A 95 18.90 4.38 -2.34
N LYS A 96 19.16 5.64 -2.07
CA LYS A 96 19.45 6.11 -0.72
C LYS A 96 18.21 6.79 -0.17
N ALA A 97 17.82 6.44 1.06
CA ALA A 97 16.71 7.02 1.77
C ALA A 97 17.16 7.52 3.14
N LYS A 98 16.54 8.61 3.62
CA LYS A 98 16.75 9.10 4.98
C LYS A 98 15.97 8.21 5.95
N ASP A 99 16.59 7.83 7.05
CA ASP A 99 15.87 7.22 8.16
C ASP A 99 15.08 8.30 8.90
N LEU A 100 13.78 8.13 9.03
CA LEU A 100 12.93 9.08 9.76
C LEU A 100 13.20 9.10 11.27
N ASN A 101 13.74 8.01 11.80
CA ASN A 101 14.03 7.88 13.24
C ASN A 101 15.43 8.37 13.63
N ASN A 102 16.36 8.35 12.68
CA ASN A 102 17.75 8.73 12.90
C ASN A 102 18.24 9.54 11.70
N ASP A 103 18.98 10.62 11.90
CA ASP A 103 19.60 11.42 10.83
C ASP A 103 20.69 10.65 10.02
N LYS A 104 20.44 9.38 9.70
CA LYS A 104 21.35 8.53 8.96
C LYS A 104 20.79 8.20 7.59
N MET A 105 21.68 8.04 6.63
CA MET A 105 21.31 7.53 5.30
C MET A 105 21.24 6.02 5.34
N LYS A 106 20.19 5.46 4.76
CA LYS A 106 20.04 4.01 4.54
C LYS A 106 20.13 3.71 3.06
N LYS A 107 20.90 2.69 2.72
CA LYS A 107 20.96 2.14 1.37
C LYS A 107 19.89 1.07 1.22
N VAL A 108 19.00 1.27 0.28
CA VAL A 108 17.87 0.39 0.03
C VAL A 108 17.99 -0.21 -1.36
N PHE A 109 17.87 -1.52 -1.46
CA PHE A 109 17.76 -2.18 -2.76
C PHE A 109 16.40 -1.90 -3.38
N MET A 110 16.35 -1.82 -4.71
CA MET A 110 15.11 -1.64 -5.42
C MET A 110 14.11 -2.76 -5.04
N PRO A 111 12.86 -2.41 -4.76
CA PRO A 111 11.88 -3.40 -4.34
C PRO A 111 11.50 -4.34 -5.46
N VAL A 112 11.12 -5.55 -5.07
CA VAL A 112 10.72 -6.61 -5.99
C VAL A 112 9.22 -6.52 -6.25
N PRO A 113 8.79 -6.44 -7.52
CA PRO A 113 7.37 -6.34 -7.87
C PRO A 113 6.67 -7.69 -7.75
N TYR A 114 5.52 -7.69 -7.08
CA TYR A 114 4.62 -8.83 -6.96
C TYR A 114 3.18 -8.41 -7.19
N ASN A 115 2.40 -9.32 -7.71
CA ASN A 115 0.97 -9.22 -7.86
C ASN A 115 0.29 -10.07 -6.79
N LEU A 116 -0.60 -9.46 -6.02
CA LEU A 116 -1.46 -10.15 -5.05
C LEU A 116 -2.85 -10.29 -5.65
N GLY A 117 -3.32 -11.51 -5.83
CA GLY A 117 -4.70 -11.79 -6.25
C GLY A 117 -5.63 -11.75 -5.04
N PHE A 118 -6.78 -11.09 -5.20
CA PHE A 118 -7.86 -11.06 -4.22
C PHE A 118 -9.17 -11.46 -4.87
N ASP A 119 -9.95 -12.26 -4.18
CA ASP A 119 -11.34 -12.50 -4.54
C ASP A 119 -12.26 -11.85 -3.51
N LEU A 120 -13.13 -10.98 -3.99
CA LEU A 120 -14.23 -10.40 -3.23
C LEU A 120 -15.50 -11.18 -3.56
N ASN A 121 -16.06 -11.86 -2.57
CA ASN A 121 -17.30 -12.62 -2.70
C ASN A 121 -18.43 -11.84 -2.04
N ILE A 122 -19.47 -11.57 -2.82
CA ILE A 122 -20.70 -10.91 -2.40
C ILE A 122 -21.77 -11.99 -2.29
N LEU A 123 -22.29 -12.20 -1.09
CA LEU A 123 -23.32 -13.19 -0.81
C LEU A 123 -24.63 -12.45 -0.53
N VAL A 124 -25.64 -12.71 -1.36
CA VAL A 124 -26.95 -12.06 -1.27
C VAL A 124 -28.09 -13.08 -1.38
N LYS A 125 -29.24 -12.71 -0.86
CA LYS A 125 -30.47 -13.52 -0.99
C LYS A 125 -31.30 -13.09 -2.20
N LEU A 126 -31.37 -11.78 -2.44
CA LEU A 126 -32.10 -11.18 -3.54
C LEU A 126 -31.13 -10.73 -4.62
N GLN A 127 -31.52 -10.90 -5.88
CA GLN A 127 -30.69 -10.48 -7.01
C GLN A 127 -30.51 -8.96 -7.05
N ASP A 128 -31.55 -8.21 -6.68
CA ASP A 128 -31.53 -6.76 -6.63
C ASP A 128 -30.47 -6.22 -5.68
N ASP A 129 -30.34 -6.81 -4.49
CA ASP A 129 -29.29 -6.44 -3.52
C ASP A 129 -27.88 -6.62 -4.13
N GLY A 130 -27.68 -7.72 -4.89
CA GLY A 130 -26.42 -8.00 -5.56
C GLY A 130 -26.10 -6.97 -6.63
N LEU A 131 -27.09 -6.58 -7.43
CA LEU A 131 -26.94 -5.57 -8.48
C LEU A 131 -26.65 -4.19 -7.89
N GLN A 132 -27.33 -3.79 -6.82
CA GLN A 132 -27.07 -2.53 -6.11
C GLN A 132 -25.62 -2.47 -5.58
N ILE A 133 -25.09 -3.56 -5.02
CA ILE A 133 -23.70 -3.63 -4.57
C ILE A 133 -22.72 -3.52 -5.74
N LEU A 134 -22.99 -4.23 -6.85
CA LEU A 134 -22.15 -4.20 -8.04
C LEU A 134 -22.10 -2.80 -8.65
N GLU A 135 -23.23 -2.11 -8.77
CA GLU A 135 -23.29 -0.76 -9.30
C GLU A 135 -22.56 0.28 -8.43
N GLN A 136 -22.42 0.04 -7.14
CA GLN A 136 -21.61 0.88 -6.26
C GLN A 136 -20.12 0.62 -6.41
N ILE A 137 -19.69 -0.57 -6.84
CA ILE A 137 -18.28 -0.96 -6.96
C ILE A 137 -17.71 -0.64 -8.34
N LEU A 138 -18.42 -1.05 -9.41
CA LEU A 138 -17.88 -1.08 -10.77
C LEU A 138 -17.42 0.28 -11.32
N PRO A 139 -18.12 1.40 -11.08
CA PRO A 139 -17.72 2.69 -11.65
C PRO A 139 -16.34 3.19 -11.19
N PHE A 140 -15.85 2.72 -10.05
CA PHE A 140 -14.54 3.10 -9.53
C PHE A 140 -13.36 2.39 -10.20
N PHE A 141 -13.64 1.28 -10.91
CA PHE A 141 -12.61 0.46 -11.55
C PHE A 141 -12.60 0.62 -13.08
N GLN A 142 -11.79 1.59 -13.59
CA GLN A 142 -11.63 1.90 -15.02
C GLN A 142 -10.17 1.74 -15.52
N PRO A 143 -9.62 0.57 -15.65
CA PRO A 143 -9.88 -0.71 -15.00
C PRO A 143 -9.26 -0.81 -13.61
N SER A 144 -8.55 0.21 -13.11
CA SER A 144 -7.84 0.20 -11.84
C SER A 144 -8.22 1.35 -10.92
N PHE A 145 -8.19 1.06 -9.64
CA PHE A 145 -8.27 2.06 -8.57
C PHE A 145 -6.93 2.10 -7.82
N ASN A 146 -6.36 3.30 -7.62
CA ASN A 146 -5.06 3.47 -6.97
C ASN A 146 -5.24 3.78 -5.49
N ILE A 147 -4.52 3.03 -4.64
CA ILE A 147 -4.49 3.26 -3.20
C ILE A 147 -3.06 3.58 -2.76
N SER A 148 -2.87 4.69 -2.06
CA SER A 148 -1.58 5.04 -1.46
C SER A 148 -1.36 4.27 -0.17
N ILE A 149 -0.31 3.48 -0.10
CA ILE A 149 0.05 2.68 1.07
C ILE A 149 1.47 2.99 1.53
N ASP A 150 1.65 3.19 2.85
CA ASP A 150 2.96 3.30 3.47
C ASP A 150 3.62 1.93 3.54
N LEU A 151 4.46 1.60 2.55
CA LEU A 151 5.09 0.29 2.46
C LEU A 151 6.14 0.10 3.56
N VAL A 152 7.03 1.09 3.73
CA VAL A 152 8.12 1.03 4.71
C VAL A 152 8.15 2.30 5.55
N LYS A 153 7.66 2.22 6.79
CA LYS A 153 7.57 3.38 7.69
C LYS A 153 8.93 3.97 8.07
N SER A 154 9.98 3.14 8.21
CA SER A 154 11.31 3.60 8.66
C SER A 154 11.98 4.59 7.70
N ILE A 155 11.63 4.54 6.42
CA ILE A 155 12.16 5.42 5.37
C ILE A 155 11.09 6.32 4.74
N GLY A 156 9.85 6.30 5.27
CA GLY A 156 8.75 7.09 4.74
C GLY A 156 8.31 6.72 3.32
N GLU A 157 8.56 5.48 2.89
CA GLU A 157 8.26 5.06 1.52
C GLU A 157 6.77 4.79 1.35
N LYS A 158 6.09 5.72 0.68
CA LYS A 158 4.69 5.62 0.26
C LYS A 158 4.64 5.27 -1.23
N ARG A 159 3.76 4.35 -1.60
CA ARG A 159 3.51 4.04 -3.02
C ARG A 159 2.04 3.85 -3.30
N ASP A 160 1.67 4.26 -4.49
CA ASP A 160 0.35 3.99 -5.03
C ASP A 160 0.32 2.57 -5.57
N ILE A 161 -0.59 1.78 -5.02
CA ILE A 161 -0.82 0.39 -5.42
C ILE A 161 -2.09 0.34 -6.25
N PRO A 162 -1.99 0.07 -7.56
CA PRO A 162 -3.16 -0.11 -8.39
C PRO A 162 -3.84 -1.45 -8.08
N MET A 163 -5.13 -1.38 -7.77
CA MET A 163 -6.04 -2.50 -7.65
C MET A 163 -6.79 -2.64 -8.97
N VAL A 164 -6.53 -3.70 -9.71
CA VAL A 164 -7.10 -3.93 -11.05
C VAL A 164 -8.18 -4.98 -10.95
N LEU A 165 -9.40 -4.66 -11.40
CA LEU A 165 -10.47 -5.63 -11.54
C LEU A 165 -10.20 -6.49 -12.79
N GLN A 166 -10.15 -7.82 -12.61
CA GLN A 166 -9.84 -8.78 -13.66
C GLN A 166 -11.08 -9.44 -14.25
N ASN A 167 -11.94 -9.95 -13.38
CA ASN A 167 -13.09 -10.75 -13.77
C ASN A 167 -14.22 -10.63 -12.75
N ILE A 168 -15.45 -10.86 -13.23
CA ILE A 168 -16.66 -10.97 -12.42
C ILE A 168 -17.34 -12.28 -12.80
N ALA A 169 -17.51 -13.15 -11.83
CA ALA A 169 -18.22 -14.41 -11.99
C ALA A 169 -19.46 -14.43 -11.10
N GLN A 170 -20.56 -14.88 -11.65
CA GLN A 170 -21.80 -15.12 -10.90
C GLN A 170 -21.99 -16.63 -10.77
N SER A 171 -22.29 -17.09 -9.57
CA SER A 171 -22.66 -18.48 -9.31
C SER A 171 -23.89 -18.53 -8.42
N ASP A 172 -24.84 -19.36 -8.82
CA ASP A 172 -25.98 -19.72 -7.99
C ASP A 172 -25.64 -21.00 -7.23
N ASP A 173 -25.61 -20.92 -5.92
CA ASP A 173 -25.45 -22.10 -5.08
C ASP A 173 -26.86 -22.61 -4.75
N TYR A 174 -27.26 -23.64 -5.47
CA TYR A 174 -28.57 -24.28 -5.36
C TYR A 174 -28.38 -25.65 -4.72
N GLU A 175 -28.61 -25.75 -3.42
CA GLU A 175 -28.59 -27.04 -2.72
C GLU A 175 -30.02 -27.53 -2.45
N GLY A 176 -30.41 -28.54 -3.22
CA GLY A 176 -31.41 -29.54 -2.88
C GLY A 176 -32.87 -29.12 -3.06
N ASP A 177 -33.64 -28.69 -2.17
CA ASP A 177 -35.10 -28.58 -2.20
C ASP A 177 -35.57 -27.13 -2.41
N PHE A 178 -36.72 -26.92 -3.08
CA PHE A 178 -37.30 -25.58 -3.35
C PHE A 178 -37.56 -24.73 -2.10
N VAL A 179 -37.41 -25.32 -0.92
CA VAL A 179 -37.58 -24.67 0.38
C VAL A 179 -36.27 -24.19 0.98
N THR A 180 -35.12 -24.69 0.49
CA THR A 180 -33.81 -24.33 1.02
C THR A 180 -33.30 -22.97 0.49
N ARG A 181 -32.70 -22.23 1.37
CA ARG A 181 -32.26 -20.83 1.17
C ARG A 181 -31.29 -20.71 -0.03
N ARG A 182 -31.74 -20.04 -1.09
CA ARG A 182 -30.92 -19.66 -2.23
C ARG A 182 -29.96 -18.57 -1.79
N ALA A 183 -28.66 -18.76 -1.97
CA ALA A 183 -27.64 -17.73 -1.87
C ALA A 183 -27.07 -17.46 -3.25
N LEU A 184 -27.22 -16.23 -3.74
CA LEU A 184 -26.56 -15.75 -4.95
C LEU A 184 -25.17 -15.26 -4.59
N ILE A 185 -24.16 -15.66 -5.36
CA ILE A 185 -22.78 -15.33 -5.08
C ILE A 185 -22.17 -14.66 -6.29
N TYR A 186 -21.69 -13.42 -6.10
CA TYR A 186 -20.88 -12.72 -7.07
C TYR A 186 -19.44 -12.74 -6.59
N THR A 187 -18.54 -13.23 -7.42
CA THR A 187 -17.08 -13.25 -7.16
C THR A 187 -16.39 -12.28 -8.08
N LEU A 188 -15.79 -11.24 -7.51
CA LEU A 188 -14.98 -10.27 -8.23
C LEU A 188 -13.51 -10.54 -7.94
N SER A 189 -12.74 -10.85 -9.00
CA SER A 189 -11.31 -11.11 -8.89
C SER A 189 -10.50 -9.86 -9.19
N PHE A 190 -9.64 -9.50 -8.25
CA PHE A 190 -8.78 -8.32 -8.33
C PHE A 190 -7.31 -8.71 -8.30
N THR A 191 -6.47 -7.84 -8.89
CA THR A 191 -5.02 -7.93 -8.79
C THR A 191 -4.45 -6.63 -8.24
N ALA A 192 -3.79 -6.71 -7.08
CA ALA A 192 -3.04 -5.61 -6.48
C ALA A 192 -1.58 -5.69 -6.91
N LYS A 193 -1.08 -4.65 -7.58
CA LYS A 193 0.32 -4.59 -8.07
C LYS A 193 1.22 -3.95 -7.02
N THR A 194 1.73 -4.74 -6.08
CA THR A 194 2.55 -4.30 -4.96
C THR A 194 4.04 -4.49 -5.17
N PHE A 195 4.84 -4.08 -4.16
CA PHE A 195 6.29 -4.21 -4.14
C PHE A 195 6.73 -4.74 -2.78
N PHE A 196 7.67 -5.69 -2.77
CA PHE A 196 8.31 -6.18 -1.56
C PHE A 196 9.70 -5.59 -1.41
N PHE A 197 9.97 -5.06 -0.22
CA PHE A 197 11.28 -4.51 0.15
C PHE A 197 12.11 -5.56 0.88
N ASN A 198 13.40 -5.59 0.56
CA ASN A 198 14.38 -6.38 1.29
C ASN A 198 14.71 -5.75 2.65
N HIS A 199 15.55 -6.44 3.42
CA HIS A 199 16.15 -5.90 4.62
C HIS A 199 16.86 -4.57 4.31
N ILE A 200 16.56 -3.56 5.10
CA ILE A 200 17.21 -2.25 5.00
C ILE A 200 18.43 -2.26 5.91
N ALA A 201 19.63 -2.26 5.30
CA ALA A 201 20.87 -2.23 6.05
C ALA A 201 21.08 -0.84 6.68
N ASP A 202 21.44 -0.82 7.95
CA ASP A 202 21.95 0.39 8.59
C ASP A 202 23.35 0.67 8.05
N THR A 203 23.48 1.69 7.21
CA THR A 203 24.78 2.19 6.77
C THR A 203 25.35 3.12 7.85
N PRO A 204 26.62 2.95 8.25
CA PRO A 204 27.25 3.84 9.23
C PRO A 204 27.53 5.23 8.66
N GLU A 205 27.26 5.47 7.38
CA GLU A 205 27.52 6.73 6.70
C GLU A 205 26.58 7.82 7.18
N GLY A 206 27.12 8.82 7.88
CA GLY A 206 26.40 10.03 8.24
C GLY A 206 26.21 10.96 7.03
N LEU A 207 25.25 11.86 7.12
CA LEU A 207 25.06 12.94 6.15
C LEU A 207 26.23 13.93 6.27
N ILE A 208 26.76 14.38 5.12
CA ILE A 208 27.73 15.47 5.10
C ILE A 208 26.97 16.76 5.39
N LYS A 209 27.04 17.23 6.64
CA LYS A 209 26.38 18.48 7.06
C LYS A 209 27.23 19.73 6.82
N LYS A 210 28.54 19.57 6.69
CA LYS A 210 29.49 20.68 6.52
C LYS A 210 30.73 20.19 5.79
N VAL A 211 31.16 20.92 4.80
CA VAL A 211 32.48 20.73 4.15
C VAL A 211 33.34 21.92 4.52
N GLN A 212 34.55 21.66 5.03
CA GLN A 212 35.51 22.67 5.42
C GLN A 212 36.85 22.43 4.70
N LEU A 213 37.29 23.43 3.93
CA LEU A 213 38.55 23.41 3.18
C LEU A 213 39.48 24.44 3.79
N ASP A 214 40.61 23.98 4.26
CA ASP A 214 41.68 24.82 4.79
C ASP A 214 42.85 24.88 3.84
N TYR A 215 43.31 26.07 3.47
CA TYR A 215 44.49 26.33 2.67
C TYR A 215 45.62 26.77 3.58
N TYR A 216 46.79 26.15 3.39
CA TYR A 216 48.00 26.42 4.16
C TYR A 216 49.08 27.04 3.30
N SER A 217 49.99 27.81 3.92
CA SER A 217 51.08 28.52 3.21
C SER A 217 52.16 27.60 2.62
N ASN A 218 52.27 26.37 3.15
CA ASN A 218 53.20 25.35 2.62
C ASN A 218 52.63 23.94 2.85
N THR A 219 53.34 22.92 2.36
CA THR A 219 52.93 21.50 2.44
C THR A 219 53.18 20.86 3.80
N ASN A 220 53.94 21.50 4.70
CA ASN A 220 54.19 20.99 6.04
C ASN A 220 53.13 21.53 7.00
N THR A 221 52.08 20.74 7.26
CA THR A 221 50.91 21.11 8.06
C THR A 221 51.21 21.43 9.53
N GLN A 222 52.38 21.02 10.05
CA GLN A 222 52.75 21.31 11.46
C GLN A 222 53.35 22.72 11.63
N THR A 223 53.99 23.23 10.58
CA THR A 223 54.65 24.56 10.61
C THR A 223 53.97 25.61 9.76
N ALA A 224 53.05 25.20 8.89
CA ALA A 224 52.34 26.10 8.00
C ALA A 224 51.26 26.88 8.73
N SER A 225 51.15 28.18 8.47
CA SER A 225 50.00 28.98 8.89
C SER A 225 48.85 28.78 7.91
N ARG A 226 47.66 28.67 8.47
CA ARG A 226 46.42 28.62 7.64
C ARG A 226 46.16 29.98 7.03
N VAL A 227 46.18 30.02 5.69
CA VAL A 227 45.96 31.25 4.91
C VAL A 227 44.49 31.56 4.74
N GLN A 228 43.70 30.52 4.44
CA GLN A 228 42.27 30.70 4.14
C GLN A 228 41.47 29.46 4.51
N ARG A 229 40.19 29.69 4.93
CA ARG A 229 39.23 28.63 5.19
C ARG A 229 37.95 28.91 4.41
N TYR A 230 37.53 27.92 3.63
CA TYR A 230 36.20 27.90 3.02
C TYR A 230 35.31 26.90 3.77
N THR A 231 34.12 27.37 4.13
CA THR A 231 33.14 26.52 4.77
C THR A 231 31.85 26.53 3.92
N VAL A 232 31.45 25.33 3.48
CA VAL A 232 30.23 25.13 2.71
C VAL A 232 29.25 24.35 3.58
N VAL A 233 28.09 24.91 3.78
CA VAL A 233 26.96 24.30 4.51
C VAL A 233 25.76 24.36 3.57
N PRO A 234 25.09 23.23 3.25
CA PRO A 234 23.86 23.25 2.49
C PRO A 234 22.78 24.00 3.29
N LYS A 235 22.02 24.85 2.62
CA LYS A 235 20.85 25.53 3.20
C LYS A 235 19.65 25.32 2.31
N ALA A 236 18.54 24.95 2.90
CA ALA A 236 17.27 24.82 2.22
C ALA A 236 16.75 26.20 1.74
N LYS A 237 16.19 26.21 0.53
CA LYS A 237 15.44 27.37 -0.01
C LYS A 237 13.94 27.17 0.04
N LYS A 238 13.51 25.96 0.35
CA LYS A 238 12.10 25.56 0.44
C LYS A 238 11.93 24.66 1.66
N ASP A 239 10.74 24.67 2.17
CA ASP A 239 10.27 23.71 3.15
C ASP A 239 10.11 22.35 2.44
N TYR A 240 10.90 21.36 2.84
CA TYR A 240 10.90 20.00 2.29
C TYR A 240 10.24 18.98 3.22
N ASN A 241 10.02 19.35 4.48
CA ASN A 241 9.34 18.52 5.47
C ASN A 241 7.86 18.88 5.63
N GLU A 242 7.40 19.95 4.95
CA GLU A 242 6.01 20.43 4.93
C GLU A 242 5.48 20.91 6.31
N ASP A 243 6.38 21.40 7.18
CA ASP A 243 5.99 21.95 8.48
C ASP A 243 5.71 23.47 8.46
N ASN A 244 5.83 24.11 7.29
CA ASN A 244 5.71 25.52 6.99
C ASN A 244 6.82 26.41 7.57
N VAL A 245 7.94 25.83 7.99
CA VAL A 245 9.12 26.54 8.51
C VAL A 245 10.37 26.05 7.79
N ILE A 246 11.14 26.96 7.19
CA ILE A 246 12.44 26.59 6.58
C ILE A 246 13.51 26.56 7.66
N ASP A 247 13.94 25.38 8.07
CA ASP A 247 14.87 25.18 9.17
C ASP A 247 16.03 24.21 8.85
N THR A 248 16.77 23.80 9.88
CA THR A 248 17.90 22.88 9.76
C THR A 248 17.49 21.45 9.40
N GLN A 249 16.22 21.09 9.54
CA GLN A 249 15.71 19.79 9.12
C GLN A 249 15.57 19.73 7.60
N ASP A 250 15.16 20.83 7.00
CA ASP A 250 15.12 20.99 5.54
C ASP A 250 16.52 20.96 4.92
N ASP A 251 17.51 21.60 5.59
CA ASP A 251 18.90 21.55 5.16
C ASP A 251 19.44 20.12 5.03
N ALA A 252 19.01 19.22 5.91
CA ALA A 252 19.37 17.81 5.85
C ALA A 252 18.74 17.08 4.65
N LEU A 253 17.53 17.47 4.24
CA LEU A 253 16.85 16.88 3.09
C LEU A 253 17.48 17.30 1.75
N ILE A 254 17.96 18.54 1.63
CA ILE A 254 18.74 18.97 0.45
C ILE A 254 19.99 18.12 0.25
N CYS A 255 20.68 17.78 1.34
CA CYS A 255 21.89 16.96 1.25
C CYS A 255 21.60 15.59 0.65
N LEU A 256 20.41 15.04 0.86
CA LEU A 256 19.94 13.79 0.24
C LEU A 256 19.75 13.89 -1.27
N LEU A 257 19.18 15.00 -1.73
CA LEU A 257 18.97 15.25 -3.17
C LEU A 257 20.28 15.44 -3.92
N TYR A 258 21.30 16.05 -3.29
CA TYR A 258 22.59 16.32 -3.92
C TYR A 258 23.50 15.10 -4.03
N THR A 259 23.34 14.10 -3.15
CA THR A 259 24.15 12.86 -3.16
C THR A 259 23.60 11.79 -4.08
N SER A 260 22.41 11.98 -4.62
CA SER A 260 21.79 11.11 -5.62
C SER A 260 21.31 11.94 -6.81
N PRO A 261 22.22 12.38 -7.70
CA PRO A 261 21.81 13.14 -8.88
C PRO A 261 20.87 12.28 -9.71
N SER A 262 19.60 12.69 -9.76
CA SER A 262 18.67 12.17 -10.73
C SER A 262 19.25 12.43 -12.13
N PRO A 263 19.13 11.50 -13.09
CA PRO A 263 19.52 11.75 -14.48
C PRO A 263 18.84 12.98 -15.11
N ARG A 264 17.80 13.53 -14.47
CA ARG A 264 17.08 14.75 -14.89
C ARG A 264 17.73 16.05 -14.40
N ASP A 265 18.64 15.98 -13.41
CA ASP A 265 19.26 17.18 -12.80
C ASP A 265 20.66 17.45 -13.35
N ARG A 266 20.97 17.00 -14.56
CA ARG A 266 22.16 17.49 -15.26
C ARG A 266 21.87 18.94 -15.66
N PRO A 267 22.56 19.95 -15.09
CA PRO A 267 22.52 21.27 -15.67
C PRO A 267 23.10 21.13 -17.07
N TYR A 268 22.36 21.60 -18.07
CA TYR A 268 22.94 21.84 -19.40
C TYR A 268 24.07 22.83 -19.20
N LEU A 269 25.31 22.34 -19.21
CA LEU A 269 26.47 23.17 -19.43
C LEU A 269 26.42 23.61 -20.89
N VAL A 270 26.04 24.86 -21.10
CA VAL A 270 26.28 25.61 -22.33
C VAL A 270 27.74 26.07 -22.32
#